data_e47bcb2e05c4e3cecf25a09f990f5d2f
#
_entry.id   e47bcb2e05c4e3cecf25a09f990f5d2f
#
_cell.length_a   1.000
_cell.length_b   1.000
_cell.length_c   1.000
_cell.angle_alpha   90.00
_cell.angle_beta   90.00
_cell.angle_gamma   90.00
#
_symmetry.space_group_name_H-M   'P 1'
#
loop_
_entity.id
_entity.type
_entity.pdbx_description
1 polymer ?
#
loop_
_entity_poly.entity_id
_entity_poly.type
_entity_poly.pdbx_seq_one_letter_code
_entity_poly.pdbx_strand_id
1 'polypeptide(L)'
;MSKSDVLRFISQGDVQVEELPWGPHEWISREGLTEADHLLLVRVTMPPGKAHAFHRHPCMEEIIYVVAGTAEQWVDRDSQILGPGDAAHIPMDMVHGTYNAGDEDLVFLAILSPAKFDGEVLVDVSGDEPWINMRD
;
A
#
# COMPACT_ATOMS: atom_id res chain seq x y z
N MET A 1 -13.99 17.64 -11.59
CA MET A 1 -14.25 18.10 -10.21
C MET A 1 -13.52 19.41 -9.98
N SER A 2 -14.22 20.42 -9.51
CA SER A 2 -13.60 21.69 -9.17
C SER A 2 -12.95 21.59 -7.79
N LYS A 3 -12.08 22.58 -7.45
CA LYS A 3 -11.45 22.62 -6.12
C LYS A 3 -12.46 22.71 -4.99
N SER A 4 -13.63 23.34 -5.22
CA SER A 4 -14.67 23.46 -4.20
C SER A 4 -15.30 22.11 -3.83
N ASP A 5 -15.11 21.09 -4.68
CA ASP A 5 -15.68 19.76 -4.44
C ASP A 5 -14.73 18.84 -3.69
N VAL A 6 -13.46 19.24 -3.48
CA VAL A 6 -12.50 18.42 -2.75
C VAL A 6 -12.61 18.69 -1.25
N LEU A 7 -12.21 17.67 -0.48
CA LEU A 7 -12.35 17.70 0.96
C LEU A 7 -11.03 18.08 1.63
N ARG A 8 -11.12 18.80 2.74
CA ARG A 8 -10.00 19.08 3.64
C ARG A 8 -10.09 18.22 4.89
N PHE A 9 -11.31 17.88 5.30
CA PHE A 9 -11.61 16.98 6.40
C PHE A 9 -12.31 15.77 5.81
N ILE A 10 -11.83 14.58 6.14
CA ILE A 10 -12.32 13.32 5.59
C ILE A 10 -12.91 12.50 6.72
N SER A 11 -14.23 12.30 6.70
CA SER A 11 -14.92 11.41 7.63
C SER A 11 -14.85 9.98 7.10
N GLN A 12 -15.13 9.02 7.95
CA GLN A 12 -15.15 7.62 7.54
C GLN A 12 -16.11 7.36 6.38
N GLY A 13 -17.22 8.09 6.33
CA GLY A 13 -18.18 7.97 5.24
C GLY A 13 -17.73 8.56 3.92
N ASP A 14 -16.65 9.36 3.91
CA ASP A 14 -16.14 10.02 2.71
C ASP A 14 -15.12 9.17 1.96
N VAL A 15 -14.53 8.16 2.62
CA VAL A 15 -13.47 7.36 1.99
C VAL A 15 -14.02 6.62 0.78
N GLN A 16 -13.20 6.50 -0.26
CA GLN A 16 -13.56 5.78 -1.47
C GLN A 16 -13.07 4.35 -1.34
N VAL A 17 -13.99 3.38 -1.40
CA VAL A 17 -13.64 1.97 -1.24
C VAL A 17 -13.45 1.33 -2.62
N GLU A 18 -12.35 0.63 -2.78
CA GLU A 18 -12.04 -0.11 -3.99
C GLU A 18 -11.65 -1.54 -3.60
N GLU A 19 -12.31 -2.53 -4.22
CA GLU A 19 -11.95 -3.92 -4.00
C GLU A 19 -10.84 -4.33 -4.94
N LEU A 20 -9.70 -4.74 -4.37
CA LEU A 20 -8.57 -5.26 -5.12
C LEU A 20 -8.37 -6.73 -4.77
N PRO A 21 -7.61 -7.50 -5.59
CA PRO A 21 -7.44 -8.95 -5.34
C PRO A 21 -6.89 -9.28 -3.96
N TRP A 22 -6.12 -8.38 -3.35
CA TRP A 22 -5.53 -8.60 -2.03
C TRP A 22 -6.32 -7.94 -0.89
N GLY A 23 -7.52 -7.43 -1.17
CA GLY A 23 -8.43 -6.93 -0.16
C GLY A 23 -8.95 -5.53 -0.43
N PRO A 24 -9.92 -5.09 0.37
CA PRO A 24 -10.50 -3.76 0.20
C PRO A 24 -9.51 -2.66 0.55
N HIS A 25 -9.53 -1.61 -0.27
CA HIS A 25 -8.76 -0.39 -0.11
C HIS A 25 -9.70 0.74 0.23
N GLU A 26 -9.43 1.45 1.32
CA GLU A 26 -10.16 2.65 1.70
C GLU A 26 -9.25 3.85 1.41
N TRP A 27 -9.54 4.54 0.31
CA TRP A 27 -8.77 5.70 -0.11
C TRP A 27 -9.16 6.89 0.75
N ILE A 28 -8.25 7.35 1.59
CA ILE A 28 -8.49 8.43 2.56
C ILE A 28 -8.03 9.76 1.98
N SER A 29 -6.91 9.78 1.25
CA SER A 29 -6.45 10.97 0.55
C SER A 29 -5.88 10.56 -0.80
N ARG A 30 -6.42 11.13 -1.85
CA ARG A 30 -6.01 10.89 -3.23
C ARG A 30 -6.54 12.01 -4.10
N GLU A 31 -5.99 12.15 -5.31
CA GLU A 31 -6.49 13.12 -6.29
C GLU A 31 -7.98 12.90 -6.53
N GLY A 32 -8.72 13.99 -6.52
CA GLY A 32 -10.18 13.97 -6.73
C GLY A 32 -10.97 13.87 -5.44
N LEU A 33 -10.43 13.27 -4.38
CA LEU A 33 -11.06 13.26 -3.06
C LEU A 33 -10.54 14.42 -2.21
N THR A 34 -9.26 14.64 -2.25
CA THR A 34 -8.57 15.77 -1.60
C THR A 34 -7.75 16.51 -2.64
N GLU A 35 -7.05 17.58 -2.26
CA GLU A 35 -6.11 18.28 -3.15
C GLU A 35 -4.73 17.63 -3.08
N ALA A 36 -4.66 16.30 -3.09
CA ALA A 36 -3.41 15.58 -2.90
C ALA A 36 -2.51 15.70 -4.13
N ASP A 37 -1.39 16.38 -3.96
CA ASP A 37 -0.32 16.45 -4.96
C ASP A 37 0.84 15.54 -4.57
N HIS A 38 1.18 15.52 -3.29
CA HIS A 38 2.38 14.83 -2.80
C HIS A 38 2.06 13.65 -1.89
N LEU A 39 0.95 13.68 -1.17
CA LEU A 39 0.62 12.65 -0.19
C LEU A 39 -0.62 11.87 -0.60
N LEU A 40 -0.45 10.56 -0.67
CA LEU A 40 -1.54 9.62 -0.91
C LEU A 40 -1.63 8.73 0.33
N LEU A 41 -2.84 8.53 0.84
CA LEU A 41 -3.08 7.69 2.02
C LEU A 41 -4.20 6.73 1.74
N VAL A 42 -3.91 5.44 1.93
CA VAL A 42 -4.89 4.38 1.79
C VAL A 42 -4.81 3.42 2.98
N ARG A 43 -5.96 2.97 3.45
CA ARG A 43 -6.07 1.93 4.47
C ARG A 43 -6.45 0.62 3.78
N VAL A 44 -5.64 -0.40 3.98
CA VAL A 44 -5.82 -1.70 3.34
C VAL A 44 -6.19 -2.72 4.41
N THR A 45 -7.21 -3.52 4.14
CA THR A 45 -7.55 -4.70 4.94
C THR A 45 -7.28 -5.92 4.09
N MET A 46 -6.30 -6.73 4.52
CA MET A 46 -5.83 -7.88 3.77
C MET A 46 -6.20 -9.15 4.54
N PRO A 47 -7.14 -9.96 4.03
CA PRO A 47 -7.52 -11.20 4.70
C PRO A 47 -6.36 -12.20 4.77
N PRO A 48 -6.45 -13.19 5.68
CA PRO A 48 -5.44 -14.25 5.75
C PRO A 48 -5.23 -14.96 4.40
N GLY A 49 -3.97 -15.24 4.09
CA GLY A 49 -3.59 -15.90 2.85
C GLY A 49 -3.52 -15.00 1.64
N LYS A 50 -3.90 -13.73 1.77
CA LYS A 50 -3.82 -12.77 0.68
C LYS A 50 -2.49 -12.03 0.71
N ALA A 51 -2.15 -11.41 -0.42
CA ALA A 51 -0.88 -10.72 -0.56
C ALA A 51 -0.93 -9.70 -1.68
N HIS A 52 -0.28 -8.58 -1.45
CA HIS A 52 0.18 -7.71 -2.54
C HIS A 52 1.61 -8.16 -2.84
N ALA A 53 1.73 -9.10 -3.76
CA ALA A 53 2.98 -9.79 -4.07
C ALA A 53 4.05 -8.84 -4.59
N PHE A 54 5.28 -9.30 -4.71
CA PHE A 54 6.42 -8.48 -5.10
C PHE A 54 6.12 -7.57 -6.28
N HIS A 55 6.31 -6.27 -6.07
CA HIS A 55 6.04 -5.22 -7.05
C HIS A 55 6.94 -4.02 -6.73
N ARG A 56 6.94 -3.04 -7.61
CA ARG A 56 7.64 -1.77 -7.38
C ARG A 56 6.77 -0.61 -7.86
N HIS A 57 7.00 0.55 -7.26
CA HIS A 57 6.35 1.80 -7.67
C HIS A 57 7.44 2.69 -8.28
N PRO A 58 7.57 2.73 -9.63
CA PRO A 58 8.70 3.42 -10.26
C PRO A 58 8.88 4.88 -9.88
N CYS A 59 7.77 5.55 -9.56
CA CYS A 59 7.77 6.99 -9.33
C CYS A 59 7.43 7.39 -7.90
N MET A 60 7.27 6.42 -6.98
CA MET A 60 6.76 6.69 -5.65
C MET A 60 7.62 6.09 -4.56
N GLU A 61 7.75 6.83 -3.48
CA GLU A 61 8.26 6.37 -2.20
C GLU A 61 7.09 5.97 -1.31
N GLU A 62 7.26 4.99 -0.42
CA GLU A 62 6.14 4.46 0.36
C GLU A 62 6.53 4.16 1.79
N ILE A 63 5.57 4.35 2.72
CA ILE A 63 5.64 3.82 4.07
C ILE A 63 4.45 2.90 4.26
N ILE A 64 4.70 1.71 4.80
CA ILE A 64 3.68 0.77 5.25
C ILE A 64 3.67 0.83 6.78
N TYR A 65 2.51 1.11 7.38
CA TYR A 65 2.35 1.18 8.84
C TYR A 65 1.26 0.21 9.26
N VAL A 66 1.60 -0.78 10.09
CA VAL A 66 0.65 -1.81 10.51
C VAL A 66 -0.23 -1.29 11.65
N VAL A 67 -1.55 -1.44 11.49
CA VAL A 67 -2.55 -1.04 12.48
C VAL A 67 -3.03 -2.24 13.28
N ALA A 68 -3.29 -3.38 12.61
CA ALA A 68 -3.80 -4.60 13.24
C ALA A 68 -3.32 -5.82 12.46
N GLY A 69 -3.19 -6.93 13.16
CA GLY A 69 -2.68 -8.15 12.55
C GLY A 69 -1.17 -8.13 12.39
N THR A 70 -0.64 -9.03 11.55
CA THR A 70 0.79 -9.10 11.29
C THR A 70 1.05 -9.17 9.80
N ALA A 71 2.13 -8.52 9.37
CA ALA A 71 2.55 -8.52 7.98
C ALA A 71 3.91 -9.22 7.85
N GLU A 72 4.01 -10.13 6.90
CA GLU A 72 5.32 -10.58 6.41
C GLU A 72 5.70 -9.57 5.35
N GLN A 73 6.56 -8.61 5.72
CA GLN A 73 6.90 -7.49 4.86
C GLN A 73 8.29 -7.67 4.28
N TRP A 74 8.37 -7.58 2.96
CA TRP A 74 9.61 -7.61 2.20
C TRP A 74 9.94 -6.21 1.69
N VAL A 75 11.20 -5.83 1.85
CA VAL A 75 11.76 -4.63 1.20
C VAL A 75 13.05 -5.11 0.54
N ASP A 76 13.09 -5.08 -0.77
CA ASP A 76 14.13 -5.73 -1.55
C ASP A 76 14.22 -7.21 -1.13
N ARG A 77 15.37 -7.71 -0.73
CA ARG A 77 15.58 -9.11 -0.36
C ARG A 77 15.48 -9.38 1.13
N ASP A 78 15.18 -8.36 1.92
CA ASP A 78 15.07 -8.49 3.37
C ASP A 78 13.59 -8.56 3.76
N SER A 79 13.29 -9.36 4.77
CA SER A 79 11.94 -9.49 5.29
C SER A 79 11.92 -9.40 6.80
N GLN A 80 10.77 -8.96 7.31
CA GLN A 80 10.54 -8.89 8.75
C GLN A 80 9.04 -9.04 8.99
N ILE A 81 8.68 -9.65 10.10
CA ILE A 81 7.29 -9.68 10.55
C ILE A 81 7.01 -8.38 11.29
N LEU A 82 6.03 -7.64 10.80
CA LEU A 82 5.61 -6.38 11.40
C LEU A 82 4.28 -6.59 12.13
N GLY A 83 4.21 -6.15 13.37
CA GLY A 83 2.99 -6.12 14.16
C GLY A 83 2.45 -4.70 14.29
N PRO A 84 1.32 -4.52 15.02
CA PRO A 84 0.72 -3.19 15.20
C PRO A 84 1.72 -2.18 15.74
N GLY A 85 1.81 -1.02 15.07
CA GLY A 85 2.74 0.03 15.43
C GLY A 85 4.08 -0.04 14.72
N ASP A 86 4.37 -1.14 14.02
CA ASP A 86 5.60 -1.27 13.25
C ASP A 86 5.42 -0.72 11.84
N ALA A 87 6.52 -0.30 11.24
CA ALA A 87 6.48 0.28 9.90
C ALA A 87 7.67 -0.17 9.05
N ALA A 88 7.49 -0.07 7.75
CA ALA A 88 8.57 -0.26 6.78
C ALA A 88 8.63 0.97 5.88
N HIS A 89 9.84 1.40 5.56
CA HIS A 89 10.08 2.46 4.57
C HIS A 89 10.59 1.81 3.29
N ILE A 90 9.99 2.17 2.17
CA ILE A 90 10.30 1.61 0.86
C ILE A 90 10.76 2.76 -0.05
N PRO A 91 12.06 2.79 -0.39
CA PRO A 91 12.56 3.81 -1.32
C PRO A 91 11.88 3.74 -2.68
N MET A 92 11.92 4.84 -3.42
CA MET A 92 11.34 4.90 -4.76
C MET A 92 11.87 3.76 -5.63
N ASP A 93 10.94 3.08 -6.32
CA ASP A 93 11.22 2.02 -7.29
C ASP A 93 11.80 0.73 -6.70
N MET A 94 11.93 0.64 -5.37
CA MET A 94 12.45 -0.58 -4.75
C MET A 94 11.37 -1.65 -4.70
N VAL A 95 11.74 -2.88 -5.07
CA VAL A 95 10.81 -4.02 -5.03
C VAL A 95 10.44 -4.33 -3.58
N HIS A 96 9.17 -4.59 -3.34
CA HIS A 96 8.65 -4.93 -2.03
C HIS A 96 7.40 -5.79 -2.17
N GLY A 97 6.95 -6.36 -1.07
CA GLY A 97 5.72 -7.13 -1.05
C GLY A 97 5.21 -7.27 0.37
N THR A 98 3.89 -7.33 0.51
CA THR A 98 3.21 -7.48 1.79
C THR A 98 2.35 -8.73 1.74
N TYR A 99 2.57 -9.64 2.69
CA TYR A 99 1.91 -10.94 2.74
C TYR A 99 1.26 -11.12 4.10
N ASN A 100 -0.01 -11.53 4.10
CA ASN A 100 -0.66 -11.91 5.35
C ASN A 100 -0.50 -13.41 5.54
N ALA A 101 0.55 -13.81 6.26
CA ALA A 101 0.82 -15.20 6.60
C ALA A 101 0.21 -15.60 7.95
N GLY A 102 -0.53 -14.69 8.60
CA GLY A 102 -1.21 -14.95 9.86
C GLY A 102 -2.60 -15.52 9.65
N ASP A 103 -3.36 -15.60 10.74
CA ASP A 103 -4.71 -16.16 10.76
C ASP A 103 -5.79 -15.11 11.00
N GLU A 104 -5.42 -13.84 11.10
CA GLU A 104 -6.34 -12.71 11.27
C GLU A 104 -6.15 -11.71 10.14
N ASP A 105 -7.13 -10.81 9.97
CA ASP A 105 -6.99 -9.74 8.99
C ASP A 105 -5.80 -8.86 9.33
N LEU A 106 -5.02 -8.51 8.32
CA LEU A 106 -3.97 -7.52 8.42
C LEU A 106 -4.55 -6.18 7.98
N VAL A 107 -4.43 -5.17 8.83
CA VAL A 107 -4.84 -3.81 8.50
C VAL A 107 -3.60 -2.93 8.54
N PHE A 108 -3.34 -2.23 7.45
CA PHE A 108 -2.21 -1.31 7.40
C PHE A 108 -2.56 -0.04 6.63
N LEU A 109 -1.80 1.00 6.92
CA LEU A 109 -1.85 2.25 6.15
C LEU A 109 -0.68 2.24 5.17
N ALA A 110 -0.96 2.60 3.92
CA ALA A 110 0.07 2.85 2.93
C ALA A 110 0.09 4.35 2.64
N ILE A 111 1.24 4.95 2.82
CA ILE A 111 1.46 6.37 2.56
C ILE A 111 2.47 6.45 1.42
N LEU A 112 2.06 7.04 0.30
CA LEU A 112 2.87 7.11 -0.91
C LEU A 112 3.02 8.55 -1.37
N SER A 113 4.17 8.86 -1.96
CA SER A 113 4.48 10.20 -2.47
C SER A 113 5.39 10.09 -3.69
N PRO A 114 5.15 10.89 -4.74
CA PRO A 114 4.06 11.85 -4.90
C PRO A 114 2.73 11.17 -5.22
N ALA A 115 1.63 11.86 -4.95
CA ALA A 115 0.29 11.35 -5.26
C ALA A 115 -0.08 11.57 -6.73
N LYS A 116 0.53 12.57 -7.37
CA LYS A 116 0.30 12.93 -8.77
C LYS A 116 1.62 12.92 -9.53
N PHE A 117 1.65 12.23 -10.66
CA PHE A 117 2.83 12.17 -11.52
C PHE A 117 2.44 11.56 -12.87
N ASP A 118 3.30 11.74 -13.86
CA ASP A 118 3.21 11.01 -15.12
C ASP A 118 4.08 9.77 -15.03
N GLY A 119 3.55 8.62 -15.43
CA GLY A 119 4.30 7.37 -15.41
C GLY A 119 3.50 6.23 -14.82
N GLU A 120 4.13 5.07 -14.73
CA GLU A 120 3.48 3.87 -14.19
C GLU A 120 3.38 3.96 -12.66
N VAL A 121 2.20 3.61 -12.14
CA VAL A 121 1.97 3.57 -10.69
C VAL A 121 2.62 2.33 -10.09
N LEU A 122 2.54 1.18 -10.78
CA LEU A 122 2.95 -0.09 -10.22
C LEU A 122 3.41 -1.03 -11.33
N VAL A 123 4.50 -1.75 -11.06
CA VAL A 123 4.99 -2.83 -11.93
C VAL A 123 5.08 -4.11 -11.10
N ASP A 124 4.31 -5.12 -11.49
CA ASP A 124 4.32 -6.43 -10.83
C ASP A 124 5.56 -7.21 -11.30
N VAL A 125 6.37 -7.68 -10.35
CA VAL A 125 7.57 -8.48 -10.63
C VAL A 125 7.51 -9.84 -9.94
N SER A 126 6.35 -10.22 -9.38
CA SER A 126 6.22 -11.45 -8.60
C SER A 126 6.50 -12.71 -9.41
N GLY A 127 6.34 -12.66 -10.73
CA GLY A 127 6.67 -13.76 -11.62
C GLY A 127 8.09 -13.75 -12.16
N ASP A 128 8.90 -12.78 -11.79
CA ASP A 128 10.25 -12.59 -12.31
C ASP A 128 11.30 -13.10 -11.34
N GLU A 129 12.46 -13.52 -11.88
CA GLU A 129 13.61 -13.82 -11.04
C GLU A 129 14.18 -12.53 -10.43
N PRO A 130 14.64 -12.52 -9.19
CA PRO A 130 14.67 -13.66 -8.23
C PRO A 130 13.39 -13.78 -7.39
N TRP A 131 12.42 -12.90 -7.62
CA TRP A 131 11.24 -12.72 -6.74
C TRP A 131 10.32 -13.93 -6.74
N ILE A 132 10.24 -14.63 -7.87
CA ILE A 132 9.36 -15.79 -8.04
C ILE A 132 9.65 -16.89 -7.00
N ASN A 133 10.90 -16.99 -6.53
CA ASN A 133 11.29 -18.01 -5.55
C ASN A 133 11.75 -17.44 -4.21
N MET A 134 11.57 -16.14 -3.99
CA MET A 134 12.16 -15.44 -2.83
C MET A 134 11.63 -15.94 -1.50
N ARG A 135 10.35 -16.33 -1.44
CA ARG A 135 9.69 -16.79 -0.21
C ARG A 135 9.77 -18.30 0.02
N ASP A 136 10.29 -19.03 -0.93
CA ASP A 136 10.38 -20.50 -0.86
C ASP A 136 11.55 -20.98 0.00
#